data_b1f6f1f7ad6d863b1780497f7ac28106
#
_entry.id   b1f6f1f7ad6d863b1780497f7ac28106
#
_cell.length_a   1.000
_cell.length_b   1.000
_cell.length_c   1.000
_cell.angle_alpha   90.00
_cell.angle_beta   90.00
_cell.angle_gamma   90.00
#
_symmetry.space_group_name_H-M   'P 1'
#
loop_
_entity.id
_entity.type
_entity.pdbx_description
1 polymer ?
#
loop_
_entity_poly.entity_id
_entity_poly.type
_entity_poly.pdbx_seq_one_letter_code
_entity_poly.pdbx_strand_id
1 'polypeptide(L)'
;FLDVEESLAEGIVLDSDVEGEIPLWIHALTPVENFSKAAKDNEFCKVTLNGDSFVASATPINNIWHSPLIGPMWSKVGTLKLTKGENRFRITELKAEAEIDAIFMGLYPPFPAETLASLPASEGKVIRNADEGTIRTVRQLGFNDGVVVLPFDTPSYSPEKAPAIEYAVDIPEGAKSLEFRTLANLHIHEGRDARYAVSIDGSPVEVFSIHTGDFSAEWRWNVLRGYSSRSVDISSLQPGKHNVTVYLLDPGIVLQELNVR
;
A
#
# COMPACT_ATOMS: atom_id res chain seq x y z
N PHE A 1 -15.02 -4.38 -6.83
CA PHE A 1 -14.71 -3.74 -5.54
C PHE A 1 -15.88 -2.90 -5.07
N LEU A 2 -16.03 -2.76 -3.76
CA LEU A 2 -17.00 -1.87 -3.14
C LEU A 2 -16.27 -0.67 -2.55
N ASP A 3 -16.95 0.47 -2.50
CA ASP A 3 -16.44 1.64 -1.82
C ASP A 3 -16.38 1.39 -0.31
N VAL A 4 -15.18 1.55 0.28
CA VAL A 4 -14.95 1.26 1.70
C VAL A 4 -15.57 2.34 2.58
N GLU A 5 -15.35 3.61 2.25
CA GLU A 5 -15.83 4.73 3.06
C GLU A 5 -17.36 4.77 3.10
N GLU A 6 -18.00 4.63 1.95
CA GLU A 6 -19.45 4.59 1.86
C GLU A 6 -20.03 3.35 2.57
N SER A 7 -19.38 2.17 2.42
CA SER A 7 -19.81 0.94 3.11
C SER A 7 -19.77 1.05 4.63
N LEU A 8 -18.82 1.80 5.17
CA LEU A 8 -18.67 2.04 6.61
C LEU A 8 -19.63 3.15 7.12
N ALA A 9 -19.84 4.19 6.34
CA ALA A 9 -20.65 5.34 6.75
C ALA A 9 -22.16 5.07 6.65
N GLU A 10 -22.67 5.06 5.43
CA GLU A 10 -24.12 5.01 5.18
C GLU A 10 -24.58 3.64 4.65
N GLY A 11 -23.63 2.88 4.13
CA GLY A 11 -23.87 1.66 3.36
C GLY A 11 -24.15 1.97 1.90
N ILE A 12 -23.98 0.96 1.07
CA ILE A 12 -24.12 1.05 -0.38
C ILE A 12 -25.32 0.25 -0.87
N VAL A 13 -25.90 0.70 -1.98
CA VAL A 13 -26.93 -0.01 -2.70
C VAL A 13 -26.28 -0.71 -3.90
N LEU A 14 -26.45 -2.02 -3.93
CA LEU A 14 -25.97 -2.89 -5.00
C LEU A 14 -27.15 -3.33 -5.84
N ASP A 15 -27.15 -3.04 -7.13
CA ASP A 15 -28.15 -3.56 -8.06
C ASP A 15 -27.65 -4.87 -8.68
N SER A 16 -28.45 -5.94 -8.56
CA SER A 16 -28.07 -7.25 -9.07
C SER A 16 -29.10 -7.77 -10.07
N ASP A 17 -28.63 -8.15 -11.23
CA ASP A 17 -29.47 -8.78 -12.27
C ASP A 17 -29.79 -10.25 -11.94
N VAL A 18 -29.08 -10.84 -10.99
CA VAL A 18 -29.18 -12.25 -10.62
C VAL A 18 -29.42 -12.42 -9.11
N GLU A 19 -30.07 -13.52 -8.78
CA GLU A 19 -30.19 -14.02 -7.42
C GLU A 19 -29.16 -15.13 -7.19
N GLY A 20 -28.50 -15.14 -6.02
CA GLY A 20 -27.53 -16.18 -5.74
C GLY A 20 -26.61 -15.88 -4.57
N GLU A 21 -25.73 -16.82 -4.31
CA GLU A 21 -24.71 -16.70 -3.26
C GLU A 21 -23.39 -16.21 -3.86
N ILE A 22 -22.79 -15.18 -3.22
CA ILE A 22 -21.52 -14.61 -3.63
C ILE A 22 -20.59 -14.48 -2.43
N PRO A 23 -19.32 -14.95 -2.53
CA PRO A 23 -18.33 -14.77 -1.48
C PRO A 23 -18.02 -13.30 -1.24
N LEU A 24 -17.91 -12.92 0.04
CA LEU A 24 -17.42 -11.62 0.47
C LEU A 24 -16.01 -11.77 1.01
N TRP A 25 -15.14 -10.92 0.50
CA TRP A 25 -13.75 -10.79 0.93
C TRP A 25 -13.51 -9.38 1.43
N ILE A 26 -12.81 -9.28 2.54
CA ILE A 26 -12.36 -8.00 3.09
C ILE A 26 -10.85 -8.07 3.22
N HIS A 27 -10.17 -7.06 2.67
CA HIS A 27 -8.76 -6.82 2.89
C HIS A 27 -8.63 -5.86 4.05
N ALA A 28 -8.09 -6.35 5.16
CA ALA A 28 -8.03 -5.57 6.38
C ALA A 28 -6.77 -5.87 7.19
N LEU A 29 -6.28 -4.84 7.84
CA LEU A 29 -5.40 -4.97 8.99
C LEU A 29 -6.28 -5.17 10.22
N THR A 30 -6.09 -6.27 10.92
CA THR A 30 -6.90 -6.60 12.09
C THR A 30 -6.01 -6.77 13.32
N PRO A 31 -6.44 -6.26 14.49
CA PRO A 31 -5.74 -6.54 15.72
C PRO A 31 -5.92 -8.02 16.06
N VAL A 32 -4.83 -8.74 16.16
CA VAL A 32 -4.85 -10.13 16.64
C VAL A 32 -4.24 -10.17 18.01
N GLU A 33 -5.11 -10.20 18.99
CA GLU A 33 -4.67 -10.24 20.39
C GLU A 33 -4.10 -11.61 20.81
N ASN A 34 -4.46 -12.70 20.11
CA ASN A 34 -4.02 -14.01 20.53
C ASN A 34 -4.14 -15.08 19.44
N PHE A 35 -3.03 -15.59 18.94
CA PHE A 35 -2.97 -16.61 17.87
C PHE A 35 -3.51 -17.99 18.25
N SER A 36 -3.68 -18.23 19.54
CA SER A 36 -4.10 -19.54 20.06
C SER A 36 -5.60 -19.64 20.30
N LYS A 37 -6.35 -18.57 20.09
CA LYS A 37 -7.76 -18.52 20.41
C LYS A 37 -8.67 -18.90 19.22
N ALA A 38 -9.91 -19.25 19.54
CA ALA A 38 -10.91 -19.62 18.56
C ALA A 38 -11.23 -18.47 17.56
N ALA A 39 -11.77 -18.82 16.40
CA ALA A 39 -12.09 -17.87 15.32
C ALA A 39 -12.91 -16.63 15.77
N LYS A 40 -13.75 -16.76 16.79
CA LYS A 40 -14.50 -15.64 17.39
C LYS A 40 -13.62 -14.53 17.97
N ASP A 41 -12.38 -14.84 18.32
CA ASP A 41 -11.45 -13.84 18.85
C ASP A 41 -10.81 -13.00 17.73
N ASN A 42 -10.98 -13.43 16.47
CA ASN A 42 -10.51 -12.73 15.27
C ASN A 42 -11.61 -11.90 14.61
N GLU A 43 -12.75 -11.77 15.26
CA GLU A 43 -13.86 -10.93 14.79
C GLU A 43 -13.41 -9.46 14.76
N PHE A 44 -13.69 -8.76 13.65
CA PHE A 44 -13.24 -7.36 13.51
C PHE A 44 -14.33 -6.40 13.04
N CYS A 45 -15.38 -6.89 12.41
CA CYS A 45 -16.54 -6.05 12.07
C CYS A 45 -17.80 -6.91 11.90
N LYS A 46 -18.94 -6.24 11.77
CA LYS A 46 -20.22 -6.83 11.43
C LYS A 46 -20.64 -6.40 10.04
N VAL A 47 -21.06 -7.35 9.24
CA VAL A 47 -21.56 -7.11 7.88
C VAL A 47 -23.05 -7.32 7.85
N THR A 48 -23.76 -6.44 7.18
CA THR A 48 -25.22 -6.55 6.93
C THR A 48 -25.50 -6.52 5.44
N LEU A 49 -26.42 -7.35 5.01
CA LEU A 49 -26.98 -7.31 3.65
C LEU A 49 -28.49 -7.56 3.76
N ASN A 50 -29.31 -6.63 3.25
CA ASN A 50 -30.77 -6.71 3.25
C ASN A 50 -31.40 -6.96 4.63
N GLY A 51 -30.71 -6.58 5.71
CA GLY A 51 -31.15 -6.81 7.10
C GLY A 51 -30.59 -8.10 7.73
N ASP A 52 -30.10 -9.04 6.97
CA ASP A 52 -29.35 -10.19 7.48
C ASP A 52 -27.95 -9.74 7.88
N SER A 53 -27.42 -10.24 8.98
CA SER A 53 -26.12 -9.87 9.47
C SER A 53 -25.28 -11.04 9.94
N PHE A 54 -23.97 -10.94 9.75
CA PHE A 54 -22.99 -11.86 10.31
C PHE A 54 -21.75 -11.12 10.78
N VAL A 55 -20.98 -11.75 11.64
CA VAL A 55 -19.71 -11.19 12.13
C VAL A 55 -18.58 -11.65 11.22
N ALA A 56 -17.81 -10.70 10.75
CA ALA A 56 -16.63 -10.95 9.93
C ALA A 56 -15.42 -11.25 10.82
N SER A 57 -14.74 -12.35 10.53
CA SER A 57 -13.52 -12.77 11.24
C SER A 57 -12.34 -12.83 10.29
N ALA A 58 -11.19 -12.36 10.77
CA ALA A 58 -9.94 -12.49 10.04
C ALA A 58 -9.52 -13.97 9.95
N THR A 59 -8.95 -14.34 8.81
CA THR A 59 -8.34 -15.67 8.66
C THR A 59 -7.09 -15.75 9.52
N PRO A 60 -6.99 -16.67 10.50
CA PRO A 60 -5.77 -16.80 11.29
C PRO A 60 -4.62 -17.26 10.40
N ILE A 61 -3.49 -16.58 10.48
CA ILE A 61 -2.25 -17.07 9.90
C ILE A 61 -1.67 -18.09 10.88
N ASN A 62 -1.55 -19.32 10.48
CA ASN A 62 -0.74 -20.31 11.19
C ASN A 62 0.74 -19.96 10.97
N ASN A 63 1.23 -18.98 11.70
CA ASN A 63 2.64 -18.61 11.66
C ASN A 63 3.33 -19.19 12.89
N ILE A 64 4.31 -20.07 12.65
CA ILE A 64 5.15 -20.70 13.66
C ILE A 64 5.99 -19.71 14.48
N TRP A 65 6.08 -18.46 14.06
CA TRP A 65 6.91 -17.45 14.69
C TRP A 65 6.20 -16.62 15.75
N HIS A 66 4.97 -16.95 16.10
CA HIS A 66 4.19 -16.26 17.13
C HIS A 66 4.19 -14.73 17.00
N SER A 67 4.27 -14.22 15.78
CA SER A 67 4.25 -12.80 15.55
C SER A 67 2.81 -12.28 15.67
N PRO A 68 2.53 -11.28 16.51
CA PRO A 68 1.25 -10.58 16.49
C PRO A 68 1.08 -9.72 15.23
N LEU A 69 2.04 -9.75 14.34
CA LEU A 69 2.12 -8.97 13.13
C LEU A 69 1.40 -9.72 12.00
N ILE A 70 0.07 -9.74 12.05
CA ILE A 70 -0.70 -10.10 10.88
C ILE A 70 -0.91 -8.82 10.08
N GLY A 71 -0.37 -8.80 8.88
CA GLY A 71 -0.60 -7.72 7.93
C GLY A 71 -2.01 -7.76 7.36
N PRO A 72 -2.40 -6.71 6.64
CA PRO A 72 -3.64 -6.72 5.91
C PRO A 72 -3.66 -7.90 4.95
N MET A 73 -4.73 -8.67 5.03
CA MET A 73 -4.94 -9.87 4.24
C MET A 73 -6.34 -9.90 3.68
N TRP A 74 -6.47 -10.52 2.52
CA TRP A 74 -7.77 -10.92 2.03
C TRP A 74 -8.32 -12.06 2.88
N SER A 75 -9.34 -11.77 3.66
CA SER A 75 -10.09 -12.78 4.41
C SER A 75 -11.43 -13.01 3.74
N LYS A 76 -11.74 -14.28 3.42
CA LYS A 76 -13.11 -14.64 3.09
C LYS A 76 -13.94 -14.60 4.36
N VAL A 77 -14.71 -13.54 4.53
CA VAL A 77 -15.43 -13.28 5.77
C VAL A 77 -16.83 -13.84 5.78
N GLY A 78 -17.34 -14.26 4.64
CA GLY A 78 -18.66 -14.87 4.54
C GLY A 78 -19.11 -15.08 3.10
N THR A 79 -20.39 -15.46 2.98
CA THR A 79 -21.09 -15.57 1.70
C THR A 79 -22.39 -14.78 1.81
N LEU A 80 -22.56 -13.83 0.90
CA LEU A 80 -23.75 -13.00 0.84
C LEU A 80 -24.81 -13.64 -0.06
N LYS A 81 -26.08 -13.50 0.32
CA LYS A 81 -27.23 -13.90 -0.51
C LYS A 81 -27.81 -12.67 -1.20
N LEU A 82 -27.43 -12.48 -2.46
CA LEU A 82 -27.99 -11.41 -3.28
C LEU A 82 -29.40 -11.80 -3.75
N THR A 83 -30.28 -10.82 -3.73
CA THR A 83 -31.59 -10.89 -4.41
C THR A 83 -31.53 -10.11 -5.71
N LYS A 84 -32.40 -10.43 -6.66
CA LYS A 84 -32.53 -9.64 -7.88
C LYS A 84 -33.04 -8.23 -7.55
N GLY A 85 -32.40 -7.20 -8.11
CA GLY A 85 -32.68 -5.79 -7.85
C GLY A 85 -31.78 -5.23 -6.75
N GLU A 86 -32.33 -4.28 -5.99
CA GLU A 86 -31.57 -3.58 -4.96
C GLU A 86 -31.20 -4.47 -3.78
N ASN A 87 -29.92 -4.45 -3.42
CA ASN A 87 -29.37 -5.06 -2.21
C ASN A 87 -28.66 -4.00 -1.40
N ARG A 88 -28.95 -3.91 -0.11
CA ARG A 88 -28.34 -2.91 0.79
C ARG A 88 -27.26 -3.55 1.63
N PHE A 89 -26.03 -3.16 1.35
CA PHE A 89 -24.83 -3.63 2.02
C PHE A 89 -24.27 -2.58 2.98
N ARG A 90 -23.85 -3.00 4.18
CA ARG A 90 -23.18 -2.11 5.14
C ARG A 90 -22.21 -2.87 6.04
N ILE A 91 -21.14 -2.22 6.42
CA ILE A 91 -20.23 -2.66 7.49
C ILE A 91 -20.50 -1.82 8.74
N THR A 92 -20.66 -2.50 9.86
CA THR A 92 -20.91 -1.88 11.16
C THR A 92 -20.00 -2.49 12.23
N GLU A 93 -19.99 -1.89 13.41
CA GLU A 93 -19.25 -2.42 14.56
C GLU A 93 -17.78 -2.74 14.27
N LEU A 94 -17.10 -1.86 13.48
CA LEU A 94 -15.67 -2.01 13.22
C LEU A 94 -14.89 -1.84 14.52
N LYS A 95 -14.01 -2.79 14.86
CA LYS A 95 -13.11 -2.65 16.00
C LYS A 95 -12.16 -1.48 15.81
N ALA A 96 -11.86 -0.76 16.89
CA ALA A 96 -11.09 0.49 16.85
C ALA A 96 -9.68 0.37 16.24
N GLU A 97 -9.10 -0.82 16.27
CA GLU A 97 -7.76 -1.08 15.74
C GLU A 97 -7.78 -1.81 14.38
N ALA A 98 -8.98 -2.03 13.81
CA ALA A 98 -9.13 -2.64 12.50
C ALA A 98 -9.20 -1.55 11.43
N GLU A 99 -8.43 -1.73 10.36
CA GLU A 99 -8.43 -0.85 9.19
C GLU A 99 -8.80 -1.68 7.96
N ILE A 100 -9.85 -1.27 7.26
CA ILE A 100 -10.28 -1.90 6.01
C ILE A 100 -9.84 -1.00 4.87
N ASP A 101 -9.13 -1.57 3.90
CA ASP A 101 -8.65 -0.85 2.72
C ASP A 101 -9.30 -1.32 1.41
N ALA A 102 -9.88 -2.53 1.39
CA ALA A 102 -10.63 -3.00 0.23
C ALA A 102 -11.71 -4.02 0.58
N ILE A 103 -12.81 -3.98 -0.17
CA ILE A 103 -13.93 -4.92 -0.07
C ILE A 103 -14.20 -5.49 -1.47
N PHE A 104 -14.33 -6.80 -1.57
CA PHE A 104 -14.57 -7.47 -2.83
C PHE A 104 -15.67 -8.54 -2.70
N MET A 105 -16.60 -8.54 -3.65
CA MET A 105 -17.57 -9.60 -3.82
C MET A 105 -17.25 -10.39 -5.09
N GLY A 106 -17.06 -11.69 -4.96
CA GLY A 106 -16.70 -12.57 -6.07
C GLY A 106 -16.02 -13.85 -5.61
N LEU A 107 -15.71 -14.73 -6.56
CA LEU A 107 -15.08 -16.03 -6.24
C LEU A 107 -13.69 -15.87 -5.63
N TYR A 108 -12.89 -14.99 -6.19
CA TYR A 108 -11.53 -14.68 -5.70
C TYR A 108 -11.29 -13.18 -5.81
N PRO A 109 -10.77 -12.52 -4.76
CA PRO A 109 -10.36 -11.14 -4.88
C PRO A 109 -9.22 -11.07 -5.90
N PRO A 110 -9.22 -10.07 -6.79
CA PRO A 110 -8.05 -9.79 -7.57
C PRO A 110 -6.91 -9.40 -6.62
N PHE A 111 -5.69 -9.76 -6.97
CA PHE A 111 -4.52 -9.20 -6.30
C PHE A 111 -4.59 -7.66 -6.30
N PRO A 112 -3.98 -6.97 -5.29
CA PRO A 112 -4.13 -5.53 -5.12
C PRO A 112 -3.93 -4.80 -6.43
N ALA A 113 -4.70 -3.74 -6.61
CA ALA A 113 -4.92 -2.94 -7.82
C ALA A 113 -3.90 -3.23 -8.93
N GLU A 114 -4.39 -3.75 -10.04
CA GLU A 114 -3.57 -4.23 -11.15
C GLU A 114 -2.45 -3.23 -11.44
N THR A 115 -1.22 -3.67 -11.29
CA THR A 115 -0.07 -2.86 -11.70
C THR A 115 -0.10 -2.80 -13.23
N LEU A 116 -0.44 -1.65 -13.77
CA LEU A 116 -0.53 -1.43 -15.21
C LEU A 116 0.85 -1.43 -15.85
N ALA A 117 1.84 -0.91 -15.13
CA ALA A 117 3.24 -0.93 -15.52
C ALA A 117 4.13 -0.91 -14.28
N SER A 118 5.29 -1.56 -14.36
CA SER A 118 6.32 -1.55 -13.32
C SER A 118 7.67 -1.21 -13.92
N LEU A 119 8.42 -0.36 -13.22
CA LEU A 119 9.75 0.07 -13.62
C LEU A 119 10.72 -0.15 -12.46
N PRO A 120 11.72 -1.05 -12.59
CA PRO A 120 12.76 -1.21 -11.59
C PRO A 120 13.53 0.11 -11.34
N ALA A 121 13.84 0.39 -10.09
CA ALA A 121 14.56 1.62 -9.75
C ALA A 121 15.94 1.69 -10.39
N SER A 122 16.56 0.55 -10.67
CA SER A 122 17.86 0.45 -11.35
C SER A 122 17.86 0.92 -12.81
N GLU A 123 16.69 1.05 -13.44
CA GLU A 123 16.56 1.58 -14.81
C GLU A 123 16.58 3.11 -14.88
N GLY A 124 16.55 3.77 -13.73
CA GLY A 124 16.63 5.23 -13.66
C GLY A 124 18.00 5.76 -14.03
N LYS A 125 18.00 6.95 -14.63
CA LYS A 125 19.23 7.70 -14.95
C LYS A 125 19.59 8.62 -13.80
N VAL A 126 20.76 8.42 -13.20
CA VAL A 126 21.31 9.37 -12.23
C VAL A 126 21.60 10.69 -12.94
N ILE A 127 20.90 11.75 -12.56
CA ILE A 127 21.06 13.10 -13.12
C ILE A 127 21.86 14.02 -12.21
N ARG A 128 21.95 13.67 -10.92
CA ARG A 128 22.72 14.42 -9.93
C ARG A 128 23.18 13.52 -8.79
N ASN A 129 24.45 13.63 -8.41
CA ASN A 129 24.98 13.20 -7.12
C ASN A 129 25.18 14.43 -6.22
N ALA A 130 25.17 14.22 -4.91
CA ALA A 130 25.57 15.25 -3.97
C ALA A 130 27.08 15.16 -3.67
N ASP A 131 27.64 16.23 -3.13
CA ASP A 131 29.07 16.31 -2.83
C ASP A 131 29.58 15.20 -1.92
N GLU A 132 28.75 14.80 -0.94
CA GLU A 132 29.07 13.76 0.04
C GLU A 132 28.33 12.44 -0.20
N GLY A 133 27.42 12.40 -1.18
CA GLY A 133 26.57 11.24 -1.44
C GLY A 133 26.49 10.85 -2.90
N THR A 134 26.79 9.57 -3.19
CA THR A 134 26.72 9.00 -4.53
C THR A 134 25.61 7.97 -4.62
N ILE A 135 24.75 8.10 -5.62
CA ILE A 135 23.72 7.09 -5.93
C ILE A 135 24.41 5.83 -6.46
N ARG A 136 24.03 4.70 -5.89
CA ARG A 136 24.50 3.38 -6.29
C ARG A 136 23.35 2.42 -6.45
N THR A 137 23.43 1.57 -7.46
CA THR A 137 22.61 0.37 -7.58
C THR A 137 23.29 -0.76 -6.85
N VAL A 138 22.63 -1.32 -5.85
CA VAL A 138 23.11 -2.44 -5.05
C VAL A 138 22.31 -3.69 -5.43
N ARG A 139 23.00 -4.68 -5.96
CA ARG A 139 22.36 -5.93 -6.40
C ARG A 139 21.76 -6.70 -5.25
N GLN A 140 20.60 -7.29 -5.49
CA GLN A 140 19.88 -8.15 -4.54
C GLN A 140 19.57 -7.42 -3.20
N LEU A 141 19.38 -6.13 -3.26
CA LEU A 141 18.92 -5.34 -2.11
C LEU A 141 17.42 -5.09 -2.24
N GLY A 142 16.63 -5.81 -1.45
CA GLY A 142 15.17 -5.83 -1.55
C GLY A 142 14.67 -6.88 -2.55
N PHE A 143 13.55 -6.59 -3.21
CA PHE A 143 12.96 -7.50 -4.23
C PHE A 143 13.67 -7.43 -5.58
N ASN A 144 14.28 -6.30 -5.85
CA ASN A 144 15.03 -6.01 -7.06
C ASN A 144 16.42 -5.49 -6.68
N ASP A 145 17.15 -4.98 -7.66
CA ASP A 145 18.36 -4.22 -7.39
C ASP A 145 17.97 -2.87 -6.80
N GLY A 146 18.32 -2.64 -5.54
CA GLY A 146 17.99 -1.42 -4.82
C GLY A 146 18.89 -0.25 -5.21
N VAL A 147 18.31 0.93 -5.36
CA VAL A 147 19.04 2.18 -5.60
C VAL A 147 19.11 2.98 -4.32
N VAL A 148 20.31 3.38 -3.89
CA VAL A 148 20.56 3.99 -2.60
C VAL A 148 21.69 5.00 -2.69
N VAL A 149 21.72 5.98 -1.79
CA VAL A 149 22.83 6.91 -1.62
C VAL A 149 23.89 6.32 -0.71
N LEU A 150 25.13 6.29 -1.16
CA LEU A 150 26.28 5.87 -0.38
C LEU A 150 27.30 7.02 -0.25
N PRO A 151 28.03 7.14 0.85
CA PRO A 151 27.91 6.34 2.09
C PRO A 151 26.64 6.68 2.90
N PHE A 152 26.24 5.78 3.81
CA PHE A 152 25.01 5.95 4.61
C PHE A 152 25.10 7.04 5.70
N ASP A 153 26.28 7.54 5.99
CA ASP A 153 26.52 8.63 6.95
C ASP A 153 26.47 10.03 6.31
N THR A 154 26.05 10.12 5.06
CA THR A 154 25.86 11.41 4.40
C THR A 154 24.82 12.28 5.11
N PRO A 155 24.90 13.61 4.98
CA PRO A 155 23.90 14.51 5.56
C PRO A 155 22.54 14.36 4.88
N SER A 156 21.52 14.93 5.51
CA SER A 156 20.22 15.14 4.86
C SER A 156 20.32 16.32 3.86
N TYR A 157 19.57 16.21 2.77
CA TYR A 157 19.59 17.20 1.69
C TYR A 157 18.22 17.90 1.54
N SER A 158 18.24 19.13 1.06
CA SER A 158 17.07 19.74 0.45
C SER A 158 16.89 19.24 -1.00
N PRO A 159 15.68 19.27 -1.58
CA PRO A 159 15.45 18.76 -2.94
C PRO A 159 16.39 19.35 -4.00
N GLU A 160 16.77 20.62 -3.85
CA GLU A 160 17.65 21.32 -4.79
C GLU A 160 19.08 20.78 -4.77
N LYS A 161 19.50 20.18 -3.66
CA LYS A 161 20.85 19.64 -3.45
C LYS A 161 20.90 18.12 -3.41
N ALA A 162 19.76 17.48 -3.25
CA ALA A 162 19.68 16.02 -3.10
C ALA A 162 20.20 15.28 -4.34
N PRO A 163 20.84 14.12 -4.17
CA PRO A 163 21.03 13.17 -5.25
C PRO A 163 19.71 12.87 -5.96
N ALA A 164 19.71 12.82 -7.28
CA ALA A 164 18.50 12.71 -8.06
C ALA A 164 18.60 11.69 -9.21
N ILE A 165 17.51 10.99 -9.44
CA ILE A 165 17.34 9.98 -10.47
C ILE A 165 16.13 10.35 -11.32
N GLU A 166 16.29 10.29 -12.63
CA GLU A 166 15.20 10.51 -13.60
C GLU A 166 14.74 9.19 -14.22
N TYR A 167 13.43 9.05 -14.32
CA TYR A 167 12.75 7.92 -14.93
C TYR A 167 11.85 8.40 -16.06
N ALA A 168 11.88 7.71 -17.20
CA ALA A 168 10.88 7.86 -18.24
C ALA A 168 9.77 6.83 -17.98
N VAL A 169 8.65 7.28 -17.44
CA VAL A 169 7.51 6.42 -17.09
C VAL A 169 6.45 6.55 -18.18
N ASP A 170 6.02 5.41 -18.71
CA ASP A 170 4.87 5.36 -19.63
C ASP A 170 3.58 5.19 -18.83
N ILE A 171 2.73 6.20 -18.88
CA ILE A 171 1.45 6.23 -18.15
C ILE A 171 0.35 5.79 -19.10
N PRO A 172 -0.23 4.59 -18.91
CA PRO A 172 -1.33 4.11 -19.74
C PRO A 172 -2.64 4.84 -19.43
N GLU A 173 -3.59 4.73 -20.34
CA GLU A 173 -4.94 5.24 -20.14
C GLU A 173 -5.59 4.59 -18.89
N GLY A 174 -6.26 5.39 -18.08
CA GLY A 174 -6.95 4.93 -16.89
C GLY A 174 -6.06 4.80 -15.64
N ALA A 175 -4.77 5.09 -15.73
CA ALA A 175 -3.88 5.13 -14.59
C ALA A 175 -4.31 6.21 -13.58
N LYS A 176 -4.28 5.87 -12.30
CA LYS A 176 -4.73 6.75 -11.22
C LYS A 176 -3.61 7.19 -10.29
N SER A 177 -2.63 6.32 -10.07
CA SER A 177 -1.54 6.60 -9.15
C SER A 177 -0.21 6.04 -9.62
N LEU A 178 0.87 6.73 -9.22
CA LEU A 178 2.25 6.26 -9.35
C LEU A 178 2.77 5.94 -7.97
N GLU A 179 2.98 4.65 -7.70
CA GLU A 179 3.49 4.14 -6.42
C GLU A 179 5.01 4.01 -6.47
N PHE A 180 5.66 4.51 -5.43
CA PHE A 180 7.10 4.37 -5.19
C PHE A 180 7.33 3.38 -4.07
N ARG A 181 7.99 2.26 -4.35
CA ARG A 181 8.33 1.25 -3.36
C ARG A 181 9.76 1.42 -2.91
N THR A 182 9.93 1.50 -1.61
CA THR A 182 11.23 1.53 -0.94
C THR A 182 11.37 0.33 -0.02
N LEU A 183 12.58 -0.03 0.34
CA LEU A 183 12.81 -1.00 1.40
C LEU A 183 12.19 -0.47 2.70
N ALA A 184 11.54 -1.34 3.47
CA ALA A 184 11.00 -1.00 4.78
C ALA A 184 12.15 -0.87 5.80
N ASN A 185 12.82 0.26 5.79
CA ASN A 185 13.96 0.55 6.66
C ASN A 185 13.54 1.36 7.88
N LEU A 186 14.23 1.11 8.98
CA LEU A 186 14.30 2.08 10.06
C LEU A 186 15.38 3.13 9.73
N HIS A 187 15.12 4.40 10.03
CA HIS A 187 16.16 5.41 9.95
C HIS A 187 17.20 5.14 11.04
N ILE A 188 18.46 5.15 10.65
CA ILE A 188 19.57 4.76 11.53
C ILE A 188 20.19 5.95 12.29
N HIS A 189 19.73 7.17 12.00
CA HIS A 189 20.26 8.38 12.58
C HIS A 189 19.23 9.04 13.50
N GLU A 190 19.57 9.20 14.76
CA GLU A 190 18.71 9.90 15.72
C GLU A 190 18.42 11.33 15.27
N GLY A 191 17.15 11.73 15.39
CA GLY A 191 16.68 13.06 14.98
C GLY A 191 16.60 13.33 13.48
N ARG A 192 16.81 12.32 12.62
CA ARG A 192 16.56 12.40 11.18
C ARG A 192 15.33 11.60 10.81
N ASP A 193 14.73 11.99 9.70
CA ASP A 193 13.68 11.24 9.04
C ASP A 193 14.27 10.39 7.90
N ALA A 194 13.49 9.56 7.28
CA ALA A 194 13.84 8.80 6.08
C ALA A 194 12.95 9.30 4.93
N ARG A 195 13.44 10.32 4.19
CA ARG A 195 12.65 11.04 3.19
C ARG A 195 13.22 10.92 1.79
N TYR A 196 12.33 10.94 0.86
CA TYR A 196 12.60 11.21 -0.55
C TYR A 196 11.56 12.19 -1.09
N ALA A 197 11.80 12.73 -2.26
CA ALA A 197 10.85 13.63 -2.90
C ALA A 197 10.69 13.28 -4.37
N VAL A 198 9.58 13.69 -4.95
CA VAL A 198 9.20 13.37 -6.33
C VAL A 198 8.74 14.64 -7.04
N SER A 199 9.08 14.76 -8.32
CA SER A 199 8.53 15.72 -9.26
C SER A 199 8.19 15.00 -10.56
N ILE A 200 7.03 15.30 -11.15
CA ILE A 200 6.61 14.77 -12.45
C ILE A 200 6.57 15.93 -13.43
N ASP A 201 7.27 15.81 -14.56
CA ASP A 201 7.37 16.83 -15.61
C ASP A 201 7.75 18.24 -15.09
N GLY A 202 8.60 18.29 -14.07
CA GLY A 202 9.01 19.55 -13.46
C GLY A 202 7.94 20.21 -12.58
N SER A 203 6.89 19.48 -12.18
CA SER A 203 5.91 19.94 -11.20
C SER A 203 6.57 20.30 -9.87
N PRO A 204 5.87 21.03 -8.97
CA PRO A 204 6.34 21.22 -7.60
C PRO A 204 6.70 19.90 -6.93
N VAL A 205 7.78 19.92 -6.16
CA VAL A 205 8.31 18.73 -5.50
C VAL A 205 7.40 18.32 -4.34
N GLU A 206 6.98 17.06 -4.31
CA GLU A 206 6.26 16.44 -3.21
C GLU A 206 7.22 15.60 -2.37
N VAL A 207 7.22 15.82 -1.04
CA VAL A 207 8.14 15.15 -0.11
C VAL A 207 7.40 14.05 0.65
N PHE A 208 7.98 12.85 0.66
CA PHE A 208 7.48 11.69 1.37
C PHE A 208 8.43 11.25 2.47
N SER A 209 7.86 10.83 3.60
CA SER A 209 8.56 10.08 4.63
C SER A 209 8.17 8.61 4.57
N ILE A 210 9.14 7.71 4.72
CA ILE A 210 8.89 6.28 4.92
C ILE A 210 8.85 5.91 6.41
N HIS A 211 9.11 6.91 7.28
CA HIS A 211 9.05 6.69 8.71
C HIS A 211 7.62 6.33 9.16
N THR A 212 7.53 5.32 9.98
CA THR A 212 6.29 4.87 10.60
C THR A 212 6.51 4.70 12.09
N GLY A 213 5.51 5.02 12.91
CA GLY A 213 5.59 4.78 14.34
C GLY A 213 5.77 3.28 14.63
N ASP A 214 6.64 2.95 15.57
CA ASP A 214 6.89 1.57 15.97
C ASP A 214 5.60 0.86 16.34
N PHE A 215 5.43 -0.34 15.84
CA PHE A 215 4.23 -1.17 16.04
C PHE A 215 2.90 -0.59 15.54
N SER A 216 2.94 0.53 14.81
CA SER A 216 1.75 1.03 14.11
C SER A 216 1.23 0.03 13.08
N ALA A 217 0.00 0.23 12.60
CA ALA A 217 -0.57 -0.58 11.53
C ALA A 217 0.30 -0.55 10.27
N GLU A 218 0.72 0.64 9.86
CA GLU A 218 1.59 0.83 8.69
C GLU A 218 2.96 0.17 8.87
N TRP A 219 3.57 0.27 10.06
CA TRP A 219 4.83 -0.39 10.36
C TRP A 219 4.71 -1.91 10.19
N ARG A 220 3.68 -2.53 10.79
CA ARG A 220 3.41 -3.97 10.67
C ARG A 220 3.26 -4.39 9.22
N TRP A 221 2.50 -3.59 8.46
CA TRP A 221 2.27 -3.86 7.04
C TRP A 221 3.56 -3.79 6.23
N ASN A 222 4.36 -2.75 6.43
CA ASN A 222 5.64 -2.58 5.76
C ASN A 222 6.61 -3.73 6.05
N VAL A 223 6.67 -4.18 7.30
CA VAL A 223 7.49 -5.34 7.70
C VAL A 223 7.04 -6.61 6.99
N LEU A 224 5.73 -6.88 6.95
CA LEU A 224 5.20 -8.11 6.38
C LEU A 224 5.35 -8.20 4.87
N ARG A 225 5.14 -7.11 4.17
CA ARG A 225 5.29 -7.07 2.71
C ARG A 225 6.74 -6.82 2.25
N GLY A 226 7.65 -6.47 3.19
CA GLY A 226 9.05 -6.22 2.90
C GLY A 226 9.34 -4.89 2.19
N TYR A 227 8.37 -3.98 2.09
CA TYR A 227 8.56 -2.66 1.51
C TYR A 227 7.63 -1.62 2.14
N SER A 228 8.04 -0.37 2.07
CA SER A 228 7.20 0.81 2.28
C SER A 228 6.78 1.39 0.94
N SER A 229 5.60 1.97 0.84
CA SER A 229 5.17 2.64 -0.38
C SER A 229 4.51 3.98 -0.11
N ARG A 230 4.68 4.90 -1.08
CA ARG A 230 3.95 6.15 -1.17
C ARG A 230 3.47 6.33 -2.61
N SER A 231 2.35 6.99 -2.79
CA SER A 231 1.77 7.18 -4.12
C SER A 231 1.49 8.64 -4.39
N VAL A 232 1.70 9.04 -5.64
CA VAL A 232 1.28 10.33 -6.20
C VAL A 232 0.03 10.09 -7.03
N ASP A 233 -0.97 10.95 -6.90
CA ASP A 233 -2.14 10.96 -7.79
C ASP A 233 -1.71 11.45 -9.18
N ILE A 234 -1.93 10.63 -10.18
CA ILE A 234 -1.64 10.92 -11.58
C ILE A 234 -2.89 10.90 -12.47
N SER A 235 -4.07 10.85 -11.86
CA SER A 235 -5.36 10.79 -12.59
C SER A 235 -5.61 11.96 -13.53
N SER A 236 -4.95 13.10 -13.29
CA SER A 236 -5.02 14.29 -14.15
C SER A 236 -4.01 14.32 -15.29
N LEU A 237 -3.03 13.41 -15.30
CA LEU A 237 -2.03 13.34 -16.36
C LEU A 237 -2.62 12.68 -17.63
N GLN A 238 -2.15 13.14 -18.79
CA GLN A 238 -2.52 12.50 -20.04
C GLN A 238 -1.75 11.19 -20.21
N PRO A 239 -2.34 10.17 -20.87
CA PRO A 239 -1.58 8.98 -21.22
C PRO A 239 -0.35 9.31 -22.06
N GLY A 240 0.76 8.61 -21.83
CA GLY A 240 2.01 8.79 -22.54
C GLY A 240 3.24 8.82 -21.65
N LYS A 241 4.36 9.27 -22.21
CA LYS A 241 5.64 9.31 -21.49
C LYS A 241 5.76 10.57 -20.65
N HIS A 242 6.08 10.37 -19.38
CA HIS A 242 6.32 11.41 -18.39
C HIS A 242 7.70 11.26 -17.78
N ASN A 243 8.33 12.39 -17.44
CA ASN A 243 9.59 12.40 -16.72
C ASN A 243 9.33 12.50 -15.22
N VAL A 244 9.71 11.45 -14.50
CA VAL A 244 9.60 11.39 -13.05
C VAL A 244 10.99 11.54 -12.43
N THR A 245 11.19 12.57 -11.63
CA THR A 245 12.44 12.77 -10.90
C THR A 245 12.25 12.40 -9.43
N VAL A 246 13.08 11.49 -8.95
CA VAL A 246 13.14 11.10 -7.53
C VAL A 246 14.41 11.69 -6.90
N TYR A 247 14.23 12.42 -5.80
CA TYR A 247 15.29 13.06 -5.00
C TYR A 247 15.44 12.28 -3.70
N LEU A 248 16.62 11.72 -3.45
CA LEU A 248 16.90 10.99 -2.21
C LEU A 248 17.39 11.97 -1.15
N LEU A 249 16.48 12.40 -0.24
CA LEU A 249 16.76 13.48 0.71
C LEU A 249 17.55 13.02 1.93
N ASP A 250 17.33 11.78 2.35
CA ASP A 250 18.00 11.21 3.51
C ASP A 250 18.73 9.92 3.13
N PRO A 251 19.88 9.61 3.76
CA PRO A 251 20.57 8.36 3.57
C PRO A 251 19.73 7.18 4.11
N GLY A 252 19.95 6.00 3.55
CA GLY A 252 19.22 4.79 3.95
C GLY A 252 17.89 4.56 3.22
N ILE A 253 17.42 5.52 2.42
CA ILE A 253 16.34 5.26 1.47
C ILE A 253 16.86 4.32 0.39
N VAL A 254 16.22 3.17 0.25
CA VAL A 254 16.48 2.20 -0.81
C VAL A 254 15.28 2.14 -1.72
N LEU A 255 15.35 2.80 -2.86
CA LEU A 255 14.31 2.75 -3.88
C LEU A 255 14.39 1.43 -4.64
N GLN A 256 13.27 0.74 -4.81
CA GLN A 256 13.20 -0.57 -5.45
C GLN A 256 12.51 -0.53 -6.82
N GLU A 257 11.34 0.09 -6.88
CA GLU A 257 10.54 0.13 -8.10
C GLU A 257 9.50 1.26 -8.07
N LEU A 258 9.05 1.62 -9.26
CA LEU A 258 7.93 2.51 -9.51
C LEU A 258 6.80 1.69 -10.17
N ASN A 259 5.58 1.80 -9.68
CA ASN A 259 4.43 1.08 -10.21
C ASN A 259 3.32 2.04 -10.62
N VAL A 260 2.88 1.94 -11.85
CA VAL A 260 1.70 2.65 -12.35
C VAL A 260 0.45 1.82 -12.06
N ARG A 261 -0.56 2.43 -11.46
CA ARG A 261 -1.81 1.78 -11.05
C ARG A 261 -3.04 2.56 -11.50
#